data_a466a8dfbb8a1d59393f6a59b42df39d
#
_entry.id   a466a8dfbb8a1d59393f6a59b42df39d
#
_cell.length_a   1.000
_cell.length_b   1.000
_cell.length_c   1.000
_cell.angle_alpha   90.00
_cell.angle_beta   90.00
_cell.angle_gamma   90.00
#
_symmetry.space_group_name_H-M   'P 1'
#
loop_
_entity.id
_entity.type
_entity.pdbx_description
1 polymer ?
#
loop_
_entity_poly.entity_id
_entity_poly.type
_entity_poly.pdbx_seq_one_letter_code
_entity_poly.pdbx_strand_id
1 'polypeptide(L)'
;MYVYFYEDFEIGKKFITRTRYVSGSEIEHIVALMGATNPLFLNTDVAKSKGFEGKITPGVVISAYAFGLEYQMGIYDNIIALVGVEEMKFKAPLLHGEPLRSELEVISKKETSKPDRGIIVFQRRCYVREKKIMEAKLTFLYLKRDYQA
;
A
#
# COMPACT_ATOMS: atom_id res chain seq x y z
N MET A 1 18.23 -0.74 14.75
CA MET A 1 17.27 -0.41 13.69
C MET A 1 17.87 -0.89 12.36
N TYR A 2 17.12 -1.68 11.62
CA TYR A 2 17.56 -2.14 10.30
C TYR A 2 17.19 -1.07 9.28
N VAL A 3 18.18 -0.62 8.52
CA VAL A 3 18.00 0.44 7.53
C VAL A 3 18.20 -0.17 6.14
N TYR A 4 17.20 -0.04 5.29
CA TYR A 4 17.19 -0.64 3.95
C TYR A 4 17.68 0.35 2.89
N PHE A 5 18.72 -0.06 2.16
CA PHE A 5 19.23 0.62 0.96
C PHE A 5 18.98 -0.27 -0.26
N TYR A 6 19.25 0.27 -1.45
CA TYR A 6 19.09 -0.46 -2.70
C TYR A 6 19.70 -1.88 -2.65
N GLU A 7 20.90 -2.02 -2.07
CA GLU A 7 21.62 -3.30 -2.01
C GLU A 7 20.92 -4.37 -1.17
N ASP A 8 20.08 -3.95 -0.24
CA ASP A 8 19.41 -4.87 0.70
C ASP A 8 18.18 -5.56 0.10
N PHE A 9 17.76 -5.15 -1.08
CA PHE A 9 16.61 -5.74 -1.76
C PHE A 9 17.07 -6.75 -2.79
N GLU A 10 16.71 -8.02 -2.60
CA GLU A 10 16.95 -9.09 -3.56
C GLU A 10 15.63 -9.53 -4.18
N ILE A 11 15.66 -9.88 -5.48
CA ILE A 11 14.47 -10.38 -6.17
C ILE A 11 13.94 -11.62 -5.45
N GLY A 12 12.64 -11.63 -5.18
CA GLY A 12 11.97 -12.68 -4.44
C GLY A 12 11.85 -12.43 -2.94
N LYS A 13 12.55 -11.43 -2.39
CA LYS A 13 12.44 -11.08 -0.98
C LYS A 13 11.05 -10.55 -0.68
N LYS A 14 10.45 -11.03 0.42
CA LYS A 14 9.09 -10.68 0.84
C LYS A 14 9.10 -9.93 2.15
N PHE A 15 8.16 -9.00 2.27
CA PHE A 15 7.90 -8.22 3.48
C PHE A 15 6.42 -8.32 3.78
N ILE A 16 6.08 -8.66 5.01
CA ILE A 16 4.69 -8.78 5.47
C ILE A 16 4.50 -7.77 6.59
N THR A 17 3.52 -6.88 6.43
CA THR A 17 3.21 -5.89 7.44
C THR A 17 2.42 -6.51 8.60
N ARG A 18 2.34 -5.78 9.70
CA ARG A 18 1.34 -6.08 10.71
C ARG A 18 -0.07 -5.93 10.12
N THR A 19 -1.06 -6.49 10.80
CA THR A 19 -2.47 -6.30 10.48
C THR A 19 -3.00 -5.09 11.24
N ARG A 20 -3.82 -4.29 10.57
CA ARG A 20 -4.51 -3.14 11.16
C ARG A 20 -6.00 -3.21 10.91
N TYR A 21 -6.79 -3.05 11.97
CA TYR A 21 -8.23 -2.87 11.85
C TYR A 21 -8.50 -1.40 11.53
N VAL A 22 -9.04 -1.12 10.34
CA VAL A 22 -9.29 0.25 9.89
C VAL A 22 -10.70 0.63 10.31
N SER A 23 -10.81 1.55 11.27
CA SER A 23 -12.11 1.93 11.83
C SER A 23 -12.97 2.73 10.86
N GLY A 24 -14.29 2.58 10.99
CA GLY A 24 -15.25 3.34 10.20
C GLY A 24 -15.11 4.85 10.39
N SER A 25 -14.83 5.30 11.61
CA SER A 25 -14.66 6.73 11.90
C SER A 25 -13.43 7.31 11.22
N GLU A 26 -12.33 6.58 11.15
CA GLU A 26 -11.14 7.00 10.39
C GLU A 26 -11.46 7.14 8.90
N ILE A 27 -12.14 6.16 8.32
CA ILE A 27 -12.50 6.16 6.90
C ILE A 27 -13.43 7.32 6.58
N GLU A 28 -14.45 7.55 7.39
CA GLU A 28 -15.39 8.67 7.20
C GLU A 28 -14.67 10.02 7.30
N HIS A 29 -13.71 10.12 8.22
CA HIS A 29 -12.92 11.35 8.37
C HIS A 29 -12.06 11.60 7.12
N ILE A 30 -11.38 10.58 6.60
CA ILE A 30 -10.56 10.70 5.38
C ILE A 30 -11.44 11.01 4.17
N VAL A 31 -12.59 10.37 4.04
CA VAL A 31 -13.56 10.64 2.97
C VAL A 31 -13.98 12.11 2.98
N ALA A 32 -14.26 12.65 4.17
CA ALA A 32 -14.60 14.05 4.33
C ALA A 32 -13.46 14.99 3.92
N LEU A 33 -12.23 14.69 4.37
CA LEU A 33 -11.05 15.47 4.04
C LEU A 33 -10.74 15.47 2.53
N MET A 34 -10.96 14.34 1.89
CA MET A 34 -10.74 14.18 0.43
C MET A 34 -11.83 14.82 -0.42
N GLY A 35 -12.99 15.09 0.18
CA GLY A 35 -14.19 15.47 -0.57
C GLY A 35 -14.82 14.32 -1.36
N ALA A 36 -14.45 13.07 -1.06
CA ALA A 36 -14.94 11.87 -1.73
C ALA A 36 -16.27 11.39 -1.11
N THR A 37 -17.21 12.30 -0.93
CA THR A 37 -18.47 12.08 -0.20
C THR A 37 -19.49 11.32 -1.03
N ASN A 38 -19.26 10.02 -1.18
CA ASN A 38 -20.19 9.12 -1.87
C ASN A 38 -20.97 8.31 -0.83
N PRO A 39 -22.31 8.19 -0.97
CA PRO A 39 -23.11 7.36 -0.06
C PRO A 39 -22.63 5.91 0.08
N LEU A 40 -21.95 5.39 -0.92
CA LEU A 40 -21.34 4.05 -0.88
C LEU A 40 -20.38 3.88 0.31
N PHE A 41 -19.70 4.96 0.70
CA PHE A 41 -18.75 4.97 1.81
C PHE A 41 -19.36 5.39 3.14
N LEU A 42 -20.56 6.01 3.11
CA LEU A 42 -21.14 6.71 4.25
C LEU A 42 -22.49 6.15 4.71
N ASN A 43 -23.15 5.35 3.86
CA ASN A 43 -24.51 4.87 4.13
C ASN A 43 -24.62 3.37 3.91
N THR A 44 -24.93 2.64 4.97
CA THR A 44 -25.02 1.17 4.95
C THR A 44 -26.10 0.68 4.00
N ASP A 45 -27.27 1.33 3.98
CA ASP A 45 -28.38 0.88 3.14
C ASP A 45 -28.08 1.06 1.65
N VAL A 46 -27.41 2.17 1.30
CA VAL A 46 -26.96 2.40 -0.08
C VAL A 46 -25.91 1.35 -0.49
N ALA A 47 -24.96 1.07 0.38
CA ALA A 47 -23.94 0.04 0.12
C ALA A 47 -24.59 -1.34 -0.10
N LYS A 48 -25.54 -1.70 0.75
CA LYS A 48 -26.29 -2.97 0.64
C LYS A 48 -27.12 -3.02 -0.64
N SER A 49 -27.72 -1.93 -1.05
CA SER A 49 -28.50 -1.87 -2.30
C SER A 49 -27.63 -2.12 -3.54
N LYS A 50 -26.32 -1.89 -3.43
CA LYS A 50 -25.34 -2.13 -4.49
C LYS A 50 -24.62 -3.48 -4.36
N GLY A 51 -25.06 -4.33 -3.44
CA GLY A 51 -24.54 -5.69 -3.27
C GLY A 51 -23.40 -5.86 -2.29
N PHE A 52 -23.07 -4.82 -1.52
CA PHE A 52 -22.05 -4.91 -0.47
C PHE A 52 -22.68 -5.26 0.89
N GLU A 53 -21.91 -5.87 1.77
CA GLU A 53 -22.38 -6.22 3.12
C GLU A 53 -22.51 -5.03 4.06
N GLY A 54 -21.85 -3.93 3.73
CA GLY A 54 -21.86 -2.68 4.51
C GLY A 54 -21.08 -1.60 3.80
N LYS A 55 -20.83 -0.49 4.49
CA LYS A 55 -20.04 0.63 3.95
C LYS A 55 -18.64 0.13 3.55
N ILE A 56 -18.19 0.55 2.38
CA ILE A 56 -16.88 0.17 1.85
C ILE A 56 -15.90 1.34 1.94
N THR A 57 -14.62 1.01 1.83
CA THR A 57 -13.53 1.98 1.83
C THR A 57 -13.17 2.36 0.39
N PRO A 58 -12.96 3.67 0.09
CA PRO A 58 -12.45 4.06 -1.23
C PRO A 58 -11.14 3.33 -1.54
N GLY A 59 -10.98 2.88 -2.79
CA GLY A 59 -9.79 2.12 -3.18
C GLY A 59 -8.48 2.86 -2.94
N VAL A 60 -8.45 4.17 -3.20
CA VAL A 60 -7.27 5.00 -2.95
C VAL A 60 -6.91 5.08 -1.46
N VAL A 61 -7.91 4.99 -0.58
CA VAL A 61 -7.69 4.97 0.88
C VAL A 61 -7.09 3.64 1.30
N ILE A 62 -7.51 2.52 0.71
CA ILE A 62 -6.88 1.21 0.96
C ILE A 62 -5.39 1.29 0.63
N SER A 63 -5.06 1.87 -0.52
CA SER A 63 -3.65 2.05 -0.93
C SER A 63 -2.88 2.93 0.06
N ALA A 64 -3.48 4.02 0.53
CA ALA A 64 -2.88 4.91 1.51
C ALA A 64 -2.57 4.19 2.83
N TYR A 65 -3.50 3.40 3.35
CA TYR A 65 -3.27 2.60 4.55
C TYR A 65 -2.22 1.52 4.36
N ALA A 66 -2.19 0.89 3.18
CA ALA A 66 -1.15 -0.08 2.84
C ALA A 66 0.24 0.57 2.86
N PHE A 67 0.40 1.75 2.25
CA PHE A 67 1.64 2.52 2.33
C PHE A 67 2.02 2.81 3.78
N GLY A 68 1.07 3.24 4.60
CA GLY A 68 1.33 3.54 6.01
C GLY A 68 1.86 2.32 6.78
N LEU A 69 1.26 1.15 6.57
CA LEU A 69 1.74 -0.10 7.18
C LEU A 69 3.15 -0.45 6.72
N GLU A 70 3.44 -0.24 5.45
CA GLU A 70 4.76 -0.49 4.86
C GLU A 70 5.81 0.49 5.38
N TYR A 71 5.47 1.78 5.48
CA TYR A 71 6.36 2.80 6.07
C TYR A 71 6.78 2.45 7.49
N GLN A 72 5.88 1.88 8.28
CA GLN A 72 6.17 1.50 9.66
C GLN A 72 7.22 0.38 9.78
N MET A 73 7.50 -0.33 8.69
CA MET A 73 8.55 -1.36 8.66
C MET A 73 9.95 -0.80 8.40
N GLY A 74 10.06 0.49 8.08
CA GLY A 74 11.34 1.13 7.77
C GLY A 74 11.89 0.80 6.37
N ILE A 75 11.16 0.05 5.56
CA ILE A 75 11.65 -0.37 4.23
C ILE A 75 11.73 0.79 3.24
N TYR A 76 11.07 1.90 3.51
CA TYR A 76 11.05 3.08 2.66
C TYR A 76 11.94 4.23 3.17
N ASP A 77 12.72 4.00 4.23
CA ASP A 77 13.49 5.10 4.86
C ASP A 77 14.51 5.75 3.91
N ASN A 78 15.02 4.99 2.94
CA ASN A 78 16.02 5.48 1.98
C ASN A 78 15.51 5.58 0.56
N ILE A 79 14.20 5.73 0.38
CA ILE A 79 13.67 6.07 -0.93
C ILE A 79 14.02 7.52 -1.28
N ILE A 80 14.30 7.75 -2.55
CA ILE A 80 14.42 9.11 -3.10
C ILE A 80 13.04 9.56 -3.59
N ALA A 81 12.29 8.65 -4.22
CA ALA A 81 10.96 8.93 -4.73
C ALA A 81 10.16 7.66 -4.97
N LEU A 82 8.84 7.77 -4.82
CA LEU A 82 7.89 6.84 -5.43
C LEU A 82 7.74 7.28 -6.89
N VAL A 83 8.18 6.45 -7.82
CA VAL A 83 8.22 6.78 -9.24
C VAL A 83 6.90 6.43 -9.94
N GLY A 84 6.28 5.32 -9.53
CA GLY A 84 5.04 4.90 -10.16
C GLY A 84 4.26 3.87 -9.35
N VAL A 85 2.96 3.88 -9.58
CA VAL A 85 2.02 2.85 -9.11
C VAL A 85 1.31 2.35 -10.35
N GLU A 86 1.48 1.08 -10.68
CA GLU A 86 0.95 0.49 -11.91
C GLU A 86 0.08 -0.72 -11.59
N GLU A 87 -0.83 -1.02 -12.51
CA GLU A 87 -1.67 -2.22 -12.44
C GLU A 87 -2.37 -2.36 -11.09
N MET A 88 -2.88 -1.26 -10.56
CA MET A 88 -3.63 -1.28 -9.31
C MET A 88 -5.03 -1.82 -9.57
N LYS A 89 -5.33 -2.98 -8.99
CA LYS A 89 -6.59 -3.69 -9.18
C LYS A 89 -7.21 -4.03 -7.83
N PHE A 90 -8.51 -3.83 -7.72
CA PHE A 90 -9.29 -4.15 -6.53
C PHE A 90 -10.14 -5.39 -6.81
N LYS A 91 -9.93 -6.45 -6.04
CA LYS A 91 -10.59 -7.75 -6.20
C LYS A 91 -11.81 -7.88 -5.30
N ALA A 92 -11.82 -7.17 -4.19
CA ALA A 92 -12.90 -7.19 -3.21
C ALA A 92 -12.85 -5.91 -2.37
N PRO A 93 -13.97 -5.50 -1.75
CA PRO A 93 -13.99 -4.32 -0.90
C PRO A 93 -13.27 -4.54 0.42
N LEU A 94 -12.81 -3.44 1.01
CA LEU A 94 -12.48 -3.37 2.43
C LEU A 94 -13.67 -2.73 3.15
N LEU A 95 -14.37 -3.50 3.97
CA LEU A 95 -15.44 -2.97 4.79
C LEU A 95 -14.86 -2.19 5.97
N HIS A 96 -15.64 -1.25 6.50
CA HIS A 96 -15.25 -0.52 7.70
C HIS A 96 -15.01 -1.48 8.86
N GLY A 97 -13.88 -1.34 9.55
CA GLY A 97 -13.52 -2.17 10.69
C GLY A 97 -12.80 -3.47 10.36
N GLU A 98 -12.58 -3.78 9.09
CA GLU A 98 -11.91 -5.02 8.71
C GLU A 98 -10.38 -4.94 8.86
N PRO A 99 -9.74 -6.11 9.13
CA PRO A 99 -8.28 -6.17 9.29
C PRO A 99 -7.56 -6.14 7.94
N LEU A 100 -6.72 -5.13 7.75
CA LEU A 100 -5.91 -4.95 6.54
C LEU A 100 -4.45 -5.27 6.83
N ARG A 101 -3.80 -6.05 5.96
CA ARG A 101 -2.35 -6.18 5.91
C ARG A 101 -1.86 -6.08 4.47
N SER A 102 -0.61 -5.71 4.31
CA SER A 102 0.06 -5.66 3.02
C SER A 102 1.22 -6.66 2.98
N GLU A 103 1.41 -7.28 1.84
CA GLU A 103 2.56 -8.11 1.54
C GLU A 103 3.25 -7.54 0.31
N LEU A 104 4.57 -7.34 0.41
CA LEU A 104 5.41 -6.86 -0.68
C LEU A 104 6.39 -7.94 -1.10
N GLU A 105 6.59 -8.08 -2.41
CA GLU A 105 7.62 -8.95 -2.97
C GLU A 105 8.46 -8.15 -3.94
N VAL A 106 9.78 -8.21 -3.81
CA VAL A 106 10.70 -7.59 -4.77
C VAL A 106 10.66 -8.38 -6.07
N ILE A 107 10.21 -7.74 -7.15
CA ILE A 107 10.08 -8.40 -8.46
C ILE A 107 11.05 -7.85 -9.51
N SER A 108 11.65 -6.68 -9.29
CA SER A 108 12.64 -6.12 -10.20
C SER A 108 13.62 -5.24 -9.44
N LYS A 109 14.86 -5.23 -9.93
CA LYS A 109 15.96 -4.47 -9.37
C LYS A 109 16.83 -4.02 -10.53
N LYS A 110 17.02 -2.69 -10.70
CA LYS A 110 17.74 -2.13 -11.84
C LYS A 110 18.64 -0.99 -11.42
N GLU A 111 19.82 -0.96 -12.01
CA GLU A 111 20.71 0.19 -11.95
C GLU A 111 20.13 1.36 -12.76
N THR A 112 20.60 2.57 -12.46
CA THR A 112 20.28 3.78 -13.21
C THR A 112 21.54 4.39 -13.81
N SER A 113 21.37 5.45 -14.62
CA SER A 113 22.52 6.20 -15.13
C SER A 113 23.30 6.93 -14.03
N LYS A 114 22.68 7.14 -12.85
CA LYS A 114 23.35 7.74 -11.69
C LYS A 114 23.85 6.66 -10.75
N PRO A 115 25.13 6.74 -10.30
CA PRO A 115 25.73 5.67 -9.51
C PRO A 115 25.24 5.60 -8.06
N ASP A 116 24.57 6.65 -7.56
CA ASP A 116 24.13 6.77 -6.17
C ASP A 116 22.74 6.14 -5.89
N ARG A 117 22.10 5.64 -6.93
CA ARG A 117 20.70 5.18 -6.81
C ARG A 117 20.36 4.02 -7.73
N GLY A 118 19.29 3.32 -7.40
CA GLY A 118 18.76 2.26 -8.21
C GLY A 118 17.23 2.15 -8.06
N ILE A 119 16.62 1.36 -8.94
CA ILE A 119 15.18 1.17 -8.99
C ILE A 119 14.83 -0.19 -8.40
N ILE A 120 13.88 -0.19 -7.47
CA ILE A 120 13.26 -1.40 -6.92
C ILE A 120 11.78 -1.38 -7.27
N VAL A 121 11.27 -2.50 -7.81
CA VAL A 121 9.86 -2.70 -8.08
C VAL A 121 9.34 -3.77 -7.14
N PHE A 122 8.26 -3.44 -6.43
CA PHE A 122 7.54 -4.39 -5.57
C PHE A 122 6.23 -4.79 -6.21
N GLN A 123 5.86 -6.05 -6.06
CA GLN A 123 4.48 -6.49 -6.18
C GLN A 123 3.84 -6.36 -4.81
N ARG A 124 2.82 -5.50 -4.71
CA ARG A 124 1.99 -5.40 -3.50
C ARG A 124 0.78 -6.31 -3.64
N ARG A 125 0.45 -6.99 -2.52
CA ARG A 125 -0.82 -7.71 -2.37
C ARG A 125 -1.39 -7.36 -1.01
N CYS A 126 -2.62 -6.86 -0.98
CA CYS A 126 -3.31 -6.54 0.27
C CYS A 126 -4.36 -7.59 0.57
N TYR A 127 -4.48 -7.91 1.86
CA TYR A 127 -5.35 -8.97 2.34
C TYR A 127 -6.25 -8.51 3.47
N VAL A 128 -7.46 -9.04 3.47
CA VAL A 128 -8.34 -9.08 4.63
C VAL A 128 -8.41 -10.54 5.03
N ARG A 129 -7.83 -10.90 6.19
CA ARG A 129 -7.63 -12.29 6.60
C ARG A 129 -6.86 -13.03 5.50
N GLU A 130 -7.41 -14.12 4.95
CA GLU A 130 -6.76 -14.88 3.89
C GLU A 130 -7.17 -14.45 2.47
N LYS A 131 -8.06 -13.47 2.34
CA LYS A 131 -8.58 -13.02 1.05
C LYS A 131 -7.77 -11.86 0.50
N LYS A 132 -7.20 -12.03 -0.69
CA LYS A 132 -6.55 -10.94 -1.42
C LYS A 132 -7.63 -9.98 -1.94
N ILE A 133 -7.53 -8.71 -1.55
CA ILE A 133 -8.51 -7.69 -1.93
C ILE A 133 -7.95 -6.66 -2.92
N MET A 134 -6.63 -6.52 -3.00
CA MET A 134 -6.01 -5.54 -3.88
C MET A 134 -4.61 -5.99 -4.26
N GLU A 135 -4.16 -5.56 -5.43
CA GLU A 135 -2.77 -5.71 -5.87
C GLU A 135 -2.32 -4.49 -6.65
N ALA A 136 -1.03 -4.24 -6.66
CA ALA A 136 -0.41 -3.15 -7.42
C ALA A 136 1.09 -3.41 -7.58
N LYS A 137 1.69 -2.79 -8.61
CA LYS A 137 3.15 -2.71 -8.73
C LYS A 137 3.61 -1.33 -8.29
N LEU A 138 4.61 -1.29 -7.42
CA LEU A 138 5.16 -0.06 -6.88
C LEU A 138 6.61 0.08 -7.34
N THR A 139 6.93 1.18 -7.98
CA THR A 139 8.29 1.48 -8.44
C THR A 139 8.89 2.58 -7.58
N PHE A 140 9.98 2.28 -6.91
CA PHE A 140 10.70 3.22 -6.06
C PHE A 140 12.12 3.45 -6.55
N LEU A 141 12.59 4.67 -6.40
CA LEU A 141 13.99 5.04 -6.55
C LEU A 141 14.63 5.04 -5.17
N TYR A 142 15.65 4.21 -4.98
CA TYR A 142 16.34 4.02 -3.70
C TYR A 142 17.76 4.55 -3.73
N LEU A 143 18.17 5.14 -2.61
CA LEU A 143 19.56 5.51 -2.37
C LEU A 143 20.41 4.26 -2.17
N LYS A 144 21.65 4.30 -2.67
CA LYS A 144 22.66 3.27 -2.40
C LYS A 144 23.44 3.62 -1.13
N ARG A 145 23.92 2.57 -0.44
CA ARG A 145 24.57 2.69 0.87
C ARG A 145 25.80 3.59 0.87
N ASP A 146 26.63 3.45 -0.14
CA ASP A 146 27.92 4.14 -0.20
C ASP A 146 27.82 5.61 -0.61
N TYR A 147 26.61 6.09 -0.86
CA TYR A 147 26.37 7.44 -1.35
C TYR A 147 25.53 8.28 -0.39
N GLN A 148 25.60 7.97 0.90
CA GLN A 148 24.90 8.79 1.91
C GLN A 148 25.52 10.19 1.98
N ALA A 149 24.66 11.18 1.91
CA ALA A 149 25.04 12.56 2.13
C ALA A 149 25.20 12.85 3.64
#